data_643035de0237252f2ccd6332c26f2545
#
_entry.id   643035de0237252f2ccd6332c26f2545
#
_cell.length_a   1.000
_cell.length_b   1.000
_cell.length_c   1.000
_cell.angle_alpha   90.00
_cell.angle_beta   90.00
_cell.angle_gamma   90.00
#
_symmetry.space_group_name_H-M   'P 1'
#
loop_
_entity.id
_entity.type
_entity.pdbx_description
1 polymer ?
#
loop_
_entity_poly.entity_id
_entity_poly.type
_entity_poly.pdbx_seq_one_letter_code
_entity_poly.pdbx_strand_id
1 'polypeptide(L)'
;MRPQAPAPVTSDALMGEVLARLGGAGRAREFRVFDCYARAVGENFRARTQPERLAGTTLMVRVASSALAHELVLLRAEILARMAAELGPDVVTELRTRVGAVGPRG
;
A
#
# COMPACT_ATOMS: atom_id res chain seq x y z
N MET A 1 15.87 -27.07 -12.09
CA MET A 1 15.40 -26.90 -12.15
C MET A 1 15.07 -26.22 -12.18
N ARG A 2 15.29 -26.08 -11.92
CA ARG A 2 14.91 -25.72 -11.93
C ARG A 2 14.64 -25.00 -11.83
N PRO A 3 14.69 -24.99 -11.69
CA PRO A 3 14.32 -24.55 -11.54
C PRO A 3 14.08 -23.98 -11.43
N GLN A 4 14.22 -24.07 -11.15
CA GLN A 4 13.82 -23.84 -11.10
C GLN A 4 13.36 -23.39 -11.02
N ALA A 5 13.59 -23.82 -10.92
CA ALA A 5 12.96 -23.68 -10.80
C ALA A 5 12.66 -23.45 -10.63
N PRO A 6 12.65 -23.85 -10.64
CA PRO A 6 12.17 -23.81 -10.27
C PRO A 6 11.72 -23.98 -10.04
N ALA A 7 11.53 -24.34 -9.74
CA ALA A 7 10.86 -24.47 -9.26
C ALA A 7 10.35 -24.57 -8.91
N PRO A 8 10.22 -25.32 -8.91
CA PRO A 8 9.64 -25.33 -8.43
C PRO A 8 9.22 -25.30 -8.01
N VAL A 9 8.98 -25.47 -7.94
CA VAL A 9 8.48 -25.28 -7.43
C VAL A 9 7.70 -25.47 -7.01
N THR A 10 7.37 -25.98 -6.54
CA THR A 10 6.48 -26.00 -6.24
C THR A 10 5.98 -25.88 -5.88
N SER A 11 7.21 -27.96 -4.91
CA SER A 11 6.09 -27.36 -5.29
C SER A 11 5.35 -26.47 -4.31
N ASP A 12 5.26 -26.85 -3.06
CA ASP A 12 4.75 -25.89 -2.08
C ASP A 12 5.67 -24.73 -1.94
N ALA A 13 6.95 -25.02 -1.89
CA ALA A 13 7.93 -23.96 -1.87
C ALA A 13 7.79 -23.13 -3.13
N LEU A 14 7.58 -23.78 -4.26
CA LEU A 14 7.40 -23.07 -5.50
C LEU A 14 6.09 -22.29 -5.49
N MET A 15 5.04 -22.89 -4.98
CA MET A 15 3.77 -22.22 -4.90
C MET A 15 3.86 -21.00 -3.96
N GLY A 16 4.54 -21.15 -2.84
CA GLY A 16 4.74 -20.02 -1.94
C GLY A 16 5.53 -18.92 -2.63
N GLU A 17 6.54 -19.29 -3.38
CA GLU A 17 7.30 -18.32 -4.12
C GLU A 17 6.48 -17.64 -5.20
N VAL A 18 5.69 -18.43 -5.90
CA VAL A 18 4.83 -17.89 -6.93
C VAL A 18 3.81 -16.93 -6.32
N LEU A 19 3.20 -17.35 -5.23
CA LEU A 19 2.22 -16.50 -4.56
C LEU A 19 2.87 -15.20 -4.06
N ALA A 20 4.08 -15.30 -3.53
CA ALA A 20 4.78 -14.11 -3.08
C ALA A 20 5.06 -13.19 -4.26
N ARG A 21 5.49 -13.76 -5.38
CA ARG A 21 5.77 -12.97 -6.58
C ARG A 21 4.50 -12.42 -7.19
N LEU A 22 3.44 -13.18 -7.14
CA LEU A 22 2.16 -12.71 -7.63
C LEU A 22 1.44 -11.85 -6.61
N GLY A 23 2.05 -11.66 -5.44
CA GLY A 23 1.49 -10.81 -4.45
C GLY A 23 0.82 -11.50 -3.29
N GLY A 24 1.12 -12.80 -3.07
CA GLY A 24 0.51 -13.51 -1.95
C GLY A 24 0.79 -12.85 -0.63
N ALA A 25 2.01 -12.98 -0.14
CA ALA A 25 2.39 -12.35 1.11
C ALA A 25 2.47 -10.84 0.97
N GLY A 26 3.01 -10.37 -0.14
CA GLY A 26 3.13 -8.94 -0.37
C GLY A 26 1.78 -8.27 -0.50
N ARG A 27 0.83 -8.94 -1.14
CA ARG A 27 -0.50 -8.38 -1.30
C ARG A 27 -1.25 -8.33 0.04
N ALA A 28 -1.06 -9.35 0.87
CA ALA A 28 -1.67 -9.32 2.19
C ALA A 28 -1.15 -8.16 3.01
N ARG A 29 0.16 -7.90 2.90
CA ARG A 29 0.76 -6.76 3.56
C ARG A 29 0.20 -5.46 3.02
N GLU A 30 0.06 -5.36 1.70
CA GLU A 30 -0.52 -4.17 1.08
C GLU A 30 -1.94 -3.94 1.56
N PHE A 31 -2.75 -4.99 1.62
CA PHE A 31 -4.12 -4.84 2.08
C PHE A 31 -4.18 -4.31 3.51
N ARG A 32 -3.31 -4.82 4.36
CA ARG A 32 -3.29 -4.32 5.74
C ARG A 32 -2.90 -2.86 5.79
N VAL A 33 -1.93 -2.47 4.96
CA VAL A 33 -1.49 -1.09 4.91
C VAL A 33 -2.59 -0.20 4.34
N PHE A 34 -3.23 -0.64 3.26
CA PHE A 34 -4.30 0.12 2.64
C PHE A 34 -5.47 0.32 3.60
N ASP A 35 -5.82 -0.73 4.32
CA ASP A 35 -6.92 -0.67 5.28
C ASP A 35 -6.57 0.29 6.43
N CYS A 36 -5.34 0.21 6.89
CA CYS A 36 -4.86 1.11 7.93
C CYS A 36 -4.87 2.56 7.44
N TYR A 37 -4.44 2.78 6.21
CA TYR A 37 -4.45 4.11 5.62
C TYR A 37 -5.87 4.69 5.62
N ALA A 38 -6.83 3.89 5.22
CA ALA A 38 -8.21 4.34 5.15
C ALA A 38 -8.70 4.84 6.52
N ARG A 39 -8.32 4.13 7.56
CA ARG A 39 -8.69 4.53 8.91
C ARG A 39 -7.90 5.74 9.39
N ALA A 40 -6.63 5.81 9.01
CA ALA A 40 -5.75 6.87 9.49
C ALA A 40 -6.10 8.24 8.91
N VAL A 41 -6.54 8.27 7.64
CA VAL A 41 -6.81 9.56 6.99
C VAL A 41 -8.21 10.09 7.26
N GLY A 42 -9.13 9.22 7.68
CA GLY A 42 -10.48 9.65 7.92
C GLY A 42 -11.33 9.60 6.68
N GLU A 43 -12.63 9.74 6.89
CA GLU A 43 -13.60 9.49 5.83
C GLU A 43 -13.50 10.47 4.68
N ASN A 44 -13.21 11.71 4.99
CA ASN A 44 -13.14 12.74 3.97
C ASN A 44 -12.05 12.44 2.93
N PHE A 45 -10.85 12.13 3.42
CA PHE A 45 -9.77 11.78 2.52
C PHE A 45 -9.97 10.41 1.90
N ARG A 46 -10.54 9.49 2.64
CA ARG A 46 -10.76 8.14 2.13
C ARG A 46 -11.62 8.14 0.88
N ALA A 47 -12.58 9.04 0.81
CA ALA A 47 -13.47 9.11 -0.34
C ALA A 47 -12.79 9.71 -1.57
N ARG A 48 -11.73 10.49 -1.38
CA ARG A 48 -11.12 11.27 -2.46
C ARG A 48 -9.66 10.90 -2.73
N THR A 49 -9.14 9.93 -2.02
CA THR A 49 -7.78 9.44 -2.25
C THR A 49 -7.82 7.93 -2.27
N GLN A 50 -6.78 7.34 -2.85
CA GLN A 50 -6.76 5.90 -3.02
C GLN A 50 -5.33 5.41 -2.93
N PRO A 51 -5.03 4.54 -1.96
CA PRO A 51 -3.69 3.96 -1.92
C PRO A 51 -3.52 3.05 -3.13
N GLU A 52 -2.38 3.18 -3.80
CA GLU A 52 -2.15 2.45 -5.03
C GLU A 52 -1.27 1.25 -4.82
N ARG A 53 -0.19 1.43 -4.08
CA ARG A 53 0.74 0.34 -3.85
C ARG A 53 1.71 0.71 -2.75
N LEU A 54 2.31 -0.30 -2.20
CA LEU A 54 3.35 -0.14 -1.19
C LEU A 54 4.66 -0.61 -1.82
N ALA A 55 5.57 0.32 -2.01
CA ALA A 55 6.89 0.00 -2.57
C ALA A 55 7.90 0.14 -1.44
N GLY A 56 8.36 -1.00 -0.93
CA GLY A 56 9.21 -0.98 0.25
C GLY A 56 8.45 -0.44 1.43
N THR A 57 8.86 0.71 1.92
CA THR A 57 8.17 1.38 3.02
C THR A 57 7.49 2.67 2.58
N THR A 58 7.37 2.87 1.27
CA THR A 58 6.74 4.06 0.70
C THR A 58 5.35 3.71 0.22
N LEU A 59 4.35 4.40 0.75
CA LEU A 59 2.98 4.21 0.32
C LEU A 59 2.66 5.24 -0.75
N MET A 60 2.27 4.76 -1.93
CA MET A 60 1.85 5.60 -3.03
C MET A 60 0.35 5.79 -2.96
N VAL A 61 -0.08 7.04 -2.98
CA VAL A 61 -1.50 7.38 -2.87
C VAL A 61 -1.90 8.24 -4.06
N ARG A 62 -2.96 7.83 -4.72
CA ARG A 62 -3.54 8.63 -5.79
C ARG A 62 -4.54 9.60 -5.19
N VAL A 63 -4.47 10.84 -5.62
CA VAL A 63 -5.37 11.88 -5.11
C VAL A 63 -6.08 12.53 -6.28
N ALA A 64 -7.28 13.01 -6.04
CA ALA A 64 -8.15 13.51 -7.10
C ALA A 64 -7.71 14.87 -7.66
N SER A 65 -6.95 15.64 -6.90
CA SER A 65 -6.57 16.97 -7.35
C SER A 65 -5.26 17.39 -6.70
N SER A 66 -4.63 18.40 -7.28
CA SER A 66 -3.41 18.97 -6.72
C SER A 66 -3.66 19.60 -5.36
N ALA A 67 -4.81 20.23 -5.19
CA ALA A 67 -5.15 20.82 -3.91
C ALA A 67 -5.23 19.76 -2.83
N LEU A 68 -5.80 18.61 -3.17
CA LEU A 68 -5.91 17.52 -2.23
C LEU A 68 -4.55 16.92 -1.91
N ALA A 69 -3.68 16.84 -2.93
CA ALA A 69 -2.32 16.37 -2.72
C ALA A 69 -1.61 17.28 -1.73
N HIS A 70 -1.80 18.58 -1.87
CA HIS A 70 -1.18 19.54 -0.98
C HIS A 70 -1.68 19.36 0.45
N GLU A 71 -2.98 19.20 0.61
CA GLU A 71 -3.55 18.97 1.94
C GLU A 71 -2.98 17.70 2.58
N LEU A 72 -2.88 16.65 1.78
CA LEU A 72 -2.37 15.38 2.29
C LEU A 72 -0.92 15.51 2.75
N VAL A 73 -0.13 16.27 2.00
CA VAL A 73 1.25 16.50 2.37
C VAL A 73 1.36 17.21 3.71
N LEU A 74 0.46 18.16 3.95
CA LEU A 74 0.46 18.87 5.23
C LEU A 74 0.13 17.97 6.40
N LEU A 75 -0.64 16.92 6.16
CA LEU A 75 -1.05 15.99 7.20
C LEU A 75 -0.21 14.73 7.22
N ARG A 76 0.80 14.66 6.39
CA ARG A 76 1.56 13.44 6.18
C ARG A 76 2.16 12.89 7.46
N ALA A 77 2.79 13.74 8.23
CA ALA A 77 3.45 13.29 9.47
C ALA A 77 2.43 12.68 10.43
N GLU A 78 1.27 13.31 10.53
CA GLU A 78 0.24 12.81 11.42
C GLU A 78 -0.33 11.49 10.93
N ILE A 79 -0.53 11.37 9.63
CA ILE A 79 -1.04 10.14 9.05
C ILE A 79 -0.04 9.01 9.27
N LEU A 80 1.23 9.28 9.01
CA LEU A 80 2.26 8.26 9.22
C LEU A 80 2.37 7.86 10.68
N ALA A 81 2.20 8.80 11.59
CA ALA A 81 2.24 8.48 13.02
C ALA A 81 1.07 7.57 13.40
N ARG A 82 -0.10 7.84 12.88
CA ARG A 82 -1.26 6.98 13.14
C ARG A 82 -1.07 5.59 12.58
N MET A 83 -0.52 5.52 11.37
CA MET A 83 -0.27 4.22 10.76
C MET A 83 0.81 3.45 11.54
N ALA A 84 1.83 4.15 12.00
CA ALA A 84 2.89 3.50 12.77
C ALA A 84 2.35 2.94 14.09
N ALA A 85 1.39 3.64 14.69
CA ALA A 85 0.80 3.17 15.94
C ALA A 85 0.09 1.83 15.75
N GLU A 86 -0.45 1.60 14.56
CA GLU A 86 -1.18 0.38 14.28
C GLU A 86 -0.29 -0.70 13.66
N LEU A 87 0.58 -0.32 12.73
CA LEU A 87 1.35 -1.27 11.94
C LEU A 87 2.77 -1.47 12.43
N GLY A 88 3.27 -0.56 13.26
CA GLY A 88 4.67 -0.56 13.65
C GLY A 88 5.45 0.53 12.91
N PRO A 89 6.57 0.97 13.47
CA PRO A 89 7.25 2.17 12.97
C PRO A 89 7.95 2.00 11.63
N ASP A 90 8.23 0.77 11.22
CA ASP A 90 9.04 0.54 10.02
C ASP A 90 8.26 0.02 8.84
N VAL A 91 6.93 -0.02 8.92
CA VAL A 91 6.13 -0.57 7.84
C VAL A 91 5.90 0.48 6.77
N VAL A 92 5.47 1.67 7.16
CA VAL A 92 5.29 2.77 6.21
C VAL A 92 6.03 3.97 6.78
N THR A 93 7.08 4.38 6.10
CA THR A 93 7.90 5.49 6.56
C THR A 93 7.76 6.71 5.66
N GLU A 94 7.17 6.53 4.49
CA GLU A 94 7.03 7.62 3.54
C GLU A 94 5.68 7.51 2.84
N LEU A 95 5.10 8.66 2.57
CA LEU A 95 3.83 8.74 1.86
C LEU A 95 4.02 9.68 0.68
N ARG A 96 3.76 9.18 -0.52
CA ARG A 96 3.87 9.96 -1.74
C ARG A 96 2.53 10.02 -2.42
N THR A 97 2.28 11.13 -3.09
CA THR A 97 1.01 11.34 -3.75
C THR A 97 1.20 11.44 -5.25
N ARG A 98 0.15 11.07 -5.98
CA ARG A 98 0.10 11.20 -7.42
C ARG A 98 -1.31 11.64 -7.77
N VAL A 99 -1.41 12.70 -8.57
CA VAL A 99 -2.72 13.20 -8.98
C VAL A 99 -3.24 12.33 -10.11
N GLY A 100 -4.49 11.91 -10.00
CA GLY A 100 -5.12 11.08 -11.01
C GLY A 100 -6.55 10.81 -10.64
N ALA A 101 -7.27 10.15 -11.54
CA ALA A 101 -8.67 9.84 -11.29
C ALA A 101 -8.79 8.89 -10.10
N VAL A 102 -9.67 9.23 -9.20
CA VAL A 102 -10.00 8.39 -8.05
C VAL A 102 -11.48 8.10 -8.17
N GLY A 103 -11.82 6.84 -8.25
CA GLY A 103 -13.20 6.47 -8.40
C GLY A 103 -13.50 5.16 -7.72
N PRO A 104 -14.74 4.75 -7.79
CA PRO A 104 -15.09 3.46 -7.20
C PRO A 104 -14.34 2.36 -7.91
N ARG A 105 -13.94 1.36 -7.15
CA ARG A 105 -13.34 0.17 -7.73
C ARG A 105 -14.43 -0.59 -8.41
N GLY A 106 -14.30 -0.66 -9.66
CA GLY A 106 -15.34 -1.28 -10.47
C GLY A 106 -15.34 -2.72 -10.35
#